data_3af4ddef62672c95b2176728de31a6d5
#
_entry.id   3af4ddef62672c95b2176728de31a6d5
#
_cell.length_a   1.000
_cell.length_b   1.000
_cell.length_c   1.000
_cell.angle_alpha   90.00
_cell.angle_beta   90.00
_cell.angle_gamma   90.00
#
_symmetry.space_group_name_H-M   'P 1'
#
loop_
_entity.id
_entity.type
_entity.pdbx_description
1 polymer ?
#
loop_
_entity_poly.entity_id
_entity_poly.type
_entity_poly.pdbx_seq_one_letter_code
_entity_poly.pdbx_strand_id
1 'polypeptide(L)'
;MSADQKTLLGIPTNVISGFLGVGKTSAILNLLSQKSSHERWAVLVNEFGEIGIDGSLLQNHQSTDSNIFIREVPGGCMCCTVGISMQLAIAQLLEKAKPDRLLIEPTGLGHPREVLDILSASYYKEILSIQKTITLVDARKLKEKRFTENVIFTQQITVADIIIGNKIDLYEDSDRESLQNYIAQSGQSHTKIVFSQNGEIPLSILLGPTSYRTQNPNEIPVKNNQKIAISDEPIPEGGYVKAMNKAEGFMSVGWRFSPEKVFDHQKLFALLTGLIIDRMKAVFITDNGVFGYNLTLDGLTEIELDDCLESRIELISGSIDESFEKDLFNCLQ
;
A
#
# COMPACT_ATOMS: atom_id res chain seq x y z
N MET A 1 -23.40 30.73 14.27
CA MET A 1 -21.95 30.80 14.09
C MET A 1 -21.63 29.93 12.89
N SER A 2 -21.32 30.54 11.75
CA SER A 2 -21.01 29.85 10.50
C SER A 2 -19.68 29.11 10.67
N ALA A 3 -19.73 27.78 10.54
CA ALA A 3 -18.49 27.00 10.41
C ALA A 3 -17.75 27.52 9.17
N ASP A 4 -16.53 28.01 9.38
CA ASP A 4 -15.63 28.42 8.31
C ASP A 4 -15.52 27.25 7.29
N GLN A 5 -16.14 27.44 6.12
CA GLN A 5 -15.97 26.53 4.99
C GLN A 5 -14.57 26.77 4.44
N LYS A 6 -13.57 26.03 4.97
CA LYS A 6 -12.23 26.00 4.36
C LYS A 6 -12.38 25.54 2.91
N THR A 7 -12.17 26.45 1.99
CA THR A 7 -12.18 26.15 0.55
C THR A 7 -10.98 25.23 0.25
N LEU A 8 -11.24 24.07 -0.33
CA LEU A 8 -10.20 23.09 -0.68
C LEU A 8 -9.57 23.52 -2.01
N LEU A 9 -8.42 24.19 -1.96
CA LEU A 9 -7.69 24.62 -3.13
C LEU A 9 -6.19 24.32 -2.97
N GLY A 10 -5.59 23.76 -4.02
CA GLY A 10 -4.15 23.56 -4.12
C GLY A 10 -3.55 22.66 -3.04
N ILE A 11 -4.27 21.64 -2.57
CA ILE A 11 -3.79 20.73 -1.52
C ILE A 11 -2.55 19.99 -2.01
N PRO A 12 -1.37 20.16 -1.37
CA PRO A 12 -0.17 19.42 -1.70
C PRO A 12 -0.42 17.91 -1.62
N THR A 13 -0.22 17.21 -2.74
CA THR A 13 -0.55 15.79 -2.88
C THR A 13 0.68 15.02 -3.36
N ASN A 14 1.14 14.06 -2.59
CA ASN A 14 2.26 13.19 -2.96
C ASN A 14 1.80 11.75 -3.18
N VAL A 15 2.34 11.10 -4.21
CA VAL A 15 2.21 9.67 -4.43
C VAL A 15 3.47 8.99 -3.92
N ILE A 16 3.31 8.02 -3.01
CA ILE A 16 4.38 7.22 -2.42
C ILE A 16 4.25 5.79 -2.91
N SER A 17 4.99 5.49 -3.96
CA SER A 17 4.96 4.23 -4.70
C SER A 17 6.12 3.32 -4.30
N GLY A 18 6.13 2.12 -4.81
CA GLY A 18 7.19 1.13 -4.63
C GLY A 18 6.63 -0.28 -4.63
N PHE A 19 7.47 -1.23 -4.97
CA PHE A 19 7.07 -2.63 -5.11
C PHE A 19 6.68 -3.28 -3.76
N LEU A 20 6.35 -4.57 -3.79
CA LEU A 20 5.95 -5.31 -2.59
C LEU A 20 7.08 -5.34 -1.55
N GLY A 21 6.73 -5.12 -0.28
CA GLY A 21 7.64 -5.28 0.85
C GLY A 21 8.79 -4.27 0.96
N VAL A 22 8.79 -3.18 0.18
CA VAL A 22 9.87 -2.17 0.19
C VAL A 22 9.78 -1.17 1.35
N GLY A 23 8.70 -1.20 2.15
CA GLY A 23 8.53 -0.34 3.33
C GLY A 23 7.75 0.96 3.08
N LYS A 24 6.78 0.98 2.14
CA LYS A 24 5.94 2.16 1.87
C LYS A 24 5.19 2.63 3.11
N THR A 25 4.46 1.73 3.75
CA THR A 25 3.69 2.02 4.96
C THR A 25 4.58 2.54 6.09
N SER A 26 5.77 1.94 6.29
CA SER A 26 6.74 2.44 7.28
C SER A 26 7.21 3.86 6.96
N ALA A 27 7.43 4.17 5.69
CA ALA A 27 7.82 5.51 5.26
C ALA A 27 6.70 6.53 5.50
N ILE A 28 5.45 6.16 5.23
CA ILE A 28 4.28 7.01 5.51
C ILE A 28 4.14 7.26 7.01
N LEU A 29 4.25 6.23 7.84
CA LEU A 29 4.20 6.36 9.30
C LEU A 29 5.31 7.28 9.82
N ASN A 30 6.52 7.15 9.29
CA ASN A 30 7.63 8.03 9.64
C ASN A 30 7.35 9.49 9.22
N LEU A 31 6.79 9.73 8.05
CA LEU A 31 6.37 11.07 7.61
C LEU A 31 5.28 11.67 8.49
N LEU A 32 4.28 10.85 8.87
CA LEU A 32 3.19 11.27 9.77
C LEU A 32 3.72 11.66 11.15
N SER A 33 4.71 10.95 11.68
CA SER A 33 5.33 11.27 12.98
C SER A 33 6.10 12.59 12.98
N GLN A 34 6.54 13.07 11.82
CA GLN A 34 7.27 14.31 11.64
C GLN A 34 6.35 15.52 11.34
N LYS A 35 5.05 15.28 11.06
CA LYS A 35 4.14 16.38 10.72
C LYS A 35 3.95 17.34 11.89
N SER A 36 3.71 18.61 11.60
CA SER A 36 3.32 19.58 12.62
C SER A 36 1.99 19.19 13.27
N SER A 37 1.88 19.35 14.60
CA SER A 37 0.64 19.08 15.34
C SER A 37 -0.54 19.94 14.89
N HIS A 38 -0.28 21.08 14.23
CA HIS A 38 -1.32 21.99 13.72
C HIS A 38 -1.79 21.63 12.31
N GLU A 39 -1.04 20.81 11.57
CA GLU A 39 -1.41 20.38 10.23
C GLU A 39 -2.34 19.18 10.26
N ARG A 40 -3.29 19.17 9.33
CA ARG A 40 -4.20 18.05 9.08
C ARG A 40 -3.71 17.30 7.86
N TRP A 41 -3.34 16.05 8.04
CA TRP A 41 -2.90 15.21 6.93
C TRP A 41 -3.90 14.10 6.64
N ALA A 42 -4.12 13.86 5.36
CA ALA A 42 -4.92 12.75 4.88
C ALA A 42 -4.04 11.73 4.18
N VAL A 43 -4.32 10.46 4.39
CA VAL A 43 -3.64 9.34 3.72
C VAL A 43 -4.70 8.49 3.04
N LEU A 44 -4.56 8.31 1.74
CA LEU A 44 -5.33 7.36 0.97
C LEU A 44 -4.46 6.13 0.72
N VAL A 45 -4.88 4.99 1.22
CA VAL A 45 -4.22 3.71 1.01
C VAL A 45 -5.03 2.92 0.01
N ASN A 46 -4.39 2.49 -1.07
CA ASN A 46 -5.00 1.60 -2.05
C ASN A 46 -4.28 0.26 -1.98
N GLU A 47 -4.80 -0.68 -1.22
CA GLU A 47 -4.15 -1.97 -1.02
C GLU A 47 -4.48 -2.95 -2.16
N PHE A 48 -3.44 -3.68 -2.61
CA PHE A 48 -3.61 -4.89 -3.40
C PHE A 48 -3.90 -6.04 -2.44
N GLY A 49 -5.10 -6.52 -2.51
CA GLY A 49 -5.60 -7.56 -1.65
C GLY A 49 -6.99 -7.20 -1.14
N GLU A 50 -7.80 -8.19 -0.97
CA GLU A 50 -9.17 -8.03 -0.53
C GLU A 50 -9.27 -7.79 0.99
N ILE A 51 -8.13 -7.49 1.65
CA ILE A 51 -8.00 -7.56 3.10
C ILE A 51 -7.20 -6.35 3.62
N GLY A 52 -7.88 -5.25 3.91
CA GLY A 52 -7.37 -3.97 4.37
C GLY A 52 -6.54 -3.95 5.66
N ILE A 53 -5.36 -4.58 5.68
CA ILE A 53 -4.49 -4.67 6.86
C ILE A 53 -3.57 -3.45 7.00
N ASP A 54 -3.13 -2.84 5.89
CA ASP A 54 -2.32 -1.61 5.97
C ASP A 54 -3.09 -0.46 6.62
N GLY A 55 -4.42 -0.40 6.39
CA GLY A 55 -5.31 0.53 7.07
C GLY A 55 -5.35 0.32 8.58
N SER A 56 -5.33 -0.92 9.06
CA SER A 56 -5.38 -1.19 10.51
C SER A 56 -4.12 -0.73 11.24
N LEU A 57 -2.93 -0.90 10.66
CA LEU A 57 -1.68 -0.38 11.23
C LEU A 57 -1.65 1.15 11.27
N LEU A 58 -2.21 1.79 10.24
CA LEU A 58 -2.31 3.24 10.16
C LEU A 58 -3.44 3.80 11.06
N GLN A 59 -4.53 3.06 11.25
CA GLN A 59 -5.67 3.48 12.09
C GLN A 59 -5.28 3.66 13.56
N ASN A 60 -4.34 2.88 14.08
CA ASN A 60 -3.81 3.07 15.43
C ASN A 60 -3.16 4.46 15.60
N HIS A 61 -2.53 5.00 14.55
CA HIS A 61 -2.01 6.38 14.56
C HIS A 61 -3.11 7.43 14.48
N GLN A 62 -4.22 7.15 13.79
CA GLN A 62 -5.37 8.05 13.76
C GLN A 62 -6.05 8.17 15.14
N SER A 63 -6.04 7.12 15.94
CA SER A 63 -6.60 7.15 17.30
C SER A 63 -5.78 8.03 18.26
N THR A 64 -4.50 8.22 18.01
CA THR A 64 -3.58 9.01 18.83
C THR A 64 -3.46 10.47 18.39
N ASP A 65 -3.68 10.79 17.11
CA ASP A 65 -3.65 12.16 16.57
C ASP A 65 -4.93 12.46 15.76
N SER A 66 -5.81 13.29 16.31
CA SER A 66 -7.08 13.71 15.68
C SER A 66 -6.91 14.47 14.35
N ASN A 67 -5.69 14.85 13.99
CA ASN A 67 -5.35 15.57 12.75
C ASN A 67 -4.80 14.65 11.65
N ILE A 68 -4.83 13.33 11.85
CA ILE A 68 -4.50 12.32 10.84
C ILE A 68 -5.79 11.64 10.40
N PHE A 69 -6.05 11.60 9.09
CA PHE A 69 -7.23 11.01 8.48
C PHE A 69 -6.80 9.96 7.49
N ILE A 70 -7.16 8.72 7.73
CA ILE A 70 -6.77 7.59 6.88
C ILE A 70 -8.01 6.97 6.26
N ARG A 71 -7.91 6.63 4.98
CA ARG A 71 -8.96 5.95 4.26
C ARG A 71 -8.36 4.90 3.32
N GLU A 72 -8.96 3.74 3.32
CA GLU A 72 -8.72 2.71 2.31
C GLU A 72 -9.66 2.89 1.12
N VAL A 73 -9.17 2.51 -0.06
CA VAL A 73 -10.02 2.34 -1.24
C VAL A 73 -10.55 0.91 -1.22
N PRO A 74 -11.86 0.70 -1.03
CA PRO A 74 -12.44 -0.64 -1.00
C PRO A 74 -12.30 -1.33 -2.35
N GLY A 75 -12.07 -2.65 -2.34
CA GLY A 75 -12.12 -3.47 -3.54
C GLY A 75 -10.88 -3.39 -4.44
N GLY A 76 -9.69 -3.32 -3.84
CA GLY A 76 -8.39 -3.20 -4.48
C GLY A 76 -8.02 -4.27 -5.50
N CYS A 77 -8.87 -4.53 -6.49
CA CYS A 77 -8.50 -5.33 -7.65
C CYS A 77 -7.73 -4.45 -8.64
N MET A 78 -6.50 -4.80 -8.90
CA MET A 78 -5.45 -4.08 -9.62
C MET A 78 -5.79 -3.60 -11.02
N CYS A 79 -6.85 -4.11 -11.64
CA CYS A 79 -7.05 -3.92 -13.08
C CYS A 79 -8.37 -3.24 -13.50
N CYS A 80 -9.38 -3.10 -12.64
CA CYS A 80 -10.71 -2.78 -13.15
C CYS A 80 -11.50 -1.67 -12.47
N THR A 81 -11.14 -1.23 -11.26
CA THR A 81 -11.96 -0.29 -10.47
C THR A 81 -11.23 0.91 -9.89
N VAL A 82 -9.93 1.06 -10.14
CA VAL A 82 -9.10 2.14 -9.56
C VAL A 82 -9.72 3.53 -9.83
N GLY A 83 -10.32 3.76 -10.98
CA GLY A 83 -10.82 5.08 -11.38
C GLY A 83 -11.95 5.59 -10.47
N ILE A 84 -13.11 4.96 -10.45
CA ILE A 84 -14.32 5.49 -9.76
C ILE A 84 -14.21 5.33 -8.25
N SER A 85 -13.80 4.15 -7.78
CA SER A 85 -13.67 3.89 -6.33
C SER A 85 -12.63 4.80 -5.67
N MET A 86 -11.50 5.04 -6.36
CA MET A 86 -10.47 5.95 -5.89
C MET A 86 -10.97 7.40 -5.87
N GLN A 87 -11.66 7.86 -6.92
CA GLN A 87 -12.23 9.21 -6.97
C GLN A 87 -13.22 9.45 -5.84
N LEU A 88 -14.12 8.49 -5.59
CA LEU A 88 -15.08 8.55 -4.51
C LEU A 88 -14.38 8.57 -3.14
N ALA A 89 -13.37 7.73 -2.95
CA ALA A 89 -12.59 7.69 -1.71
C ALA A 89 -11.83 9.00 -1.47
N ILE A 90 -11.22 9.58 -2.51
CA ILE A 90 -10.58 10.90 -2.43
C ILE A 90 -11.61 11.97 -2.05
N ALA A 91 -12.74 12.05 -2.75
CA ALA A 91 -13.76 13.07 -2.50
C ALA A 91 -14.25 13.01 -1.04
N GLN A 92 -14.61 11.83 -0.54
CA GLN A 92 -15.06 11.63 0.84
C GLN A 92 -13.96 11.93 1.86
N LEU A 93 -12.70 11.57 1.56
CA LEU A 93 -11.56 11.87 2.43
C LEU A 93 -11.31 13.38 2.51
N LEU A 94 -11.32 14.09 1.40
CA LEU A 94 -11.14 15.54 1.34
C LEU A 94 -12.27 16.28 2.06
N GLU A 95 -13.52 15.87 1.87
CA GLU A 95 -14.68 16.46 2.54
C GLU A 95 -14.58 16.32 4.06
N LYS A 96 -14.26 15.11 4.54
CA LYS A 96 -14.15 14.80 5.99
C LYS A 96 -12.93 15.45 6.62
N ALA A 97 -11.76 15.30 5.99
CA ALA A 97 -10.49 15.69 6.57
C ALA A 97 -10.20 17.19 6.39
N LYS A 98 -10.60 17.80 5.28
CA LYS A 98 -10.17 19.16 4.87
C LYS A 98 -8.66 19.34 5.09
N PRO A 99 -7.83 18.50 4.51
CA PRO A 99 -6.43 18.37 4.88
C PRO A 99 -5.57 19.52 4.37
N ASP A 100 -4.42 19.72 5.00
CA ASP A 100 -3.35 20.59 4.53
C ASP A 100 -2.39 19.83 3.60
N ARG A 101 -2.41 18.48 3.62
CA ARG A 101 -1.64 17.60 2.74
C ARG A 101 -2.35 16.27 2.55
N LEU A 102 -2.24 15.72 1.34
CA LEU A 102 -2.72 14.38 0.98
C LEU A 102 -1.52 13.49 0.59
N LEU A 103 -1.42 12.34 1.21
CA LEU A 103 -0.51 11.26 0.80
C LEU A 103 -1.33 10.14 0.17
N ILE A 104 -0.84 9.57 -0.92
CA ILE A 104 -1.49 8.46 -1.61
C ILE A 104 -0.49 7.31 -1.72
N GLU A 105 -0.85 6.17 -1.14
CA GLU A 105 -0.12 4.91 -1.26
C GLU A 105 -0.82 3.99 -2.25
N PRO A 106 -0.32 3.86 -3.50
CA PRO A 106 -0.77 2.81 -4.40
C PRO A 106 -0.35 1.43 -3.89
N THR A 107 -1.03 0.39 -4.35
CA THR A 107 -0.61 -0.98 -4.06
C THR A 107 0.81 -1.26 -4.58
N GLY A 108 1.51 -2.21 -3.97
CA GLY A 108 2.86 -2.61 -4.42
C GLY A 108 2.89 -3.16 -5.85
N LEU A 109 1.79 -3.71 -6.34
CA LEU A 109 1.59 -4.18 -7.71
C LEU A 109 0.65 -3.25 -8.52
N GLY A 110 0.42 -2.03 -8.05
CA GLY A 110 -0.41 -1.06 -8.74
C GLY A 110 0.34 -0.27 -9.80
N HIS A 111 -0.40 0.26 -10.76
CA HIS A 111 0.10 1.10 -11.83
C HIS A 111 0.12 2.58 -11.39
N PRO A 112 1.26 3.14 -10.98
CA PRO A 112 1.31 4.50 -10.44
C PRO A 112 0.95 5.55 -11.50
N ARG A 113 1.12 5.25 -12.78
CA ARG A 113 0.67 6.12 -13.88
C ARG A 113 -0.82 6.36 -13.86
N GLU A 114 -1.63 5.30 -13.67
CA GLU A 114 -3.09 5.41 -13.61
C GLU A 114 -3.52 6.29 -12.43
N VAL A 115 -2.85 6.16 -11.28
CA VAL A 115 -3.09 7.01 -10.12
C VAL A 115 -2.76 8.48 -10.43
N LEU A 116 -1.61 8.74 -11.03
CA LEU A 116 -1.19 10.10 -11.39
C LEU A 116 -2.09 10.71 -12.48
N ASP A 117 -2.57 9.91 -13.45
CA ASP A 117 -3.51 10.37 -14.47
C ASP A 117 -4.86 10.76 -13.85
N ILE A 118 -5.38 9.97 -12.91
CA ILE A 118 -6.60 10.29 -12.16
C ILE A 118 -6.43 11.61 -11.42
N LEU A 119 -5.33 11.78 -10.67
CA LEU A 119 -5.05 12.99 -9.90
C LEU A 119 -4.82 14.23 -10.80
N SER A 120 -4.36 14.03 -12.02
CA SER A 120 -4.10 15.09 -13.01
C SER A 120 -5.34 15.47 -13.81
N ALA A 121 -6.46 14.78 -13.62
CA ALA A 121 -7.71 15.07 -14.32
C ALA A 121 -8.18 16.51 -14.03
N SER A 122 -8.87 17.11 -15.02
CA SER A 122 -9.34 18.50 -14.94
C SER A 122 -10.15 18.80 -13.67
N TYR A 123 -10.91 17.82 -13.19
CA TYR A 123 -11.71 17.91 -11.96
C TYR A 123 -10.86 18.20 -10.70
N TYR A 124 -9.64 17.64 -10.60
CA TYR A 124 -8.78 17.84 -9.45
C TYR A 124 -7.82 19.00 -9.55
N LYS A 125 -7.71 19.63 -10.72
CA LYS A 125 -6.67 20.62 -11.05
C LYS A 125 -6.62 21.85 -10.14
N GLU A 126 -7.78 22.27 -9.62
CA GLU A 126 -7.86 23.38 -8.67
C GLU A 126 -7.76 22.90 -7.21
N ILE A 127 -8.18 21.66 -6.94
CA ILE A 127 -8.26 21.10 -5.60
C ILE A 127 -6.91 20.56 -5.14
N LEU A 128 -6.18 19.85 -6.03
CA LEU A 128 -4.93 19.17 -5.72
C LEU A 128 -3.74 19.83 -6.41
N SER A 129 -2.65 19.97 -5.67
CA SER A 129 -1.34 20.37 -6.21
C SER A 129 -0.41 19.17 -6.14
N ILE A 130 -0.26 18.45 -7.27
CA ILE A 130 0.57 17.25 -7.30
C ILE A 130 2.03 17.65 -7.10
N GLN A 131 2.58 17.17 -6.02
CA GLN A 131 3.97 17.33 -5.64
C GLN A 131 4.79 16.12 -6.13
N LYS A 132 6.06 16.06 -5.74
CA LYS A 132 6.96 14.98 -6.14
C LYS A 132 6.38 13.60 -5.90
N THR A 133 6.53 12.73 -6.90
CA THR A 133 6.26 11.30 -6.81
C THR A 133 7.50 10.61 -6.25
N ILE A 134 7.30 9.82 -5.21
CA ILE A 134 8.36 9.12 -4.47
C ILE A 134 8.21 7.63 -4.70
N THR A 135 9.29 6.96 -5.10
CA THR A 135 9.30 5.49 -5.26
C THR A 135 10.33 4.88 -4.33
N LEU A 136 9.88 3.99 -3.44
CA LEU A 136 10.77 3.20 -2.60
C LEU A 136 11.24 1.96 -3.37
N VAL A 137 12.53 1.64 -3.23
CA VAL A 137 13.17 0.48 -3.85
C VAL A 137 14.04 -0.23 -2.81
N ASP A 138 13.98 -1.54 -2.79
CA ASP A 138 14.95 -2.39 -2.12
C ASP A 138 15.99 -2.84 -3.15
N ALA A 139 17.20 -2.28 -3.07
CA ALA A 139 18.23 -2.51 -4.09
C ALA A 139 18.67 -3.99 -4.20
N ARG A 140 18.52 -4.77 -3.12
CA ARG A 140 18.83 -6.22 -3.12
C ARG A 140 17.99 -6.99 -4.16
N LYS A 141 16.76 -6.48 -4.45
CA LYS A 141 15.84 -7.07 -5.42
C LYS A 141 16.28 -6.91 -6.87
N LEU A 142 17.21 -5.99 -7.16
CA LEU A 142 17.74 -5.78 -8.50
C LEU A 142 18.57 -6.97 -9.02
N LYS A 143 19.01 -7.86 -8.11
CA LYS A 143 19.69 -9.11 -8.48
C LYS A 143 18.74 -10.15 -9.11
N GLU A 144 17.42 -9.96 -8.93
CA GLU A 144 16.40 -10.91 -9.38
C GLU A 144 15.68 -10.36 -10.63
N LYS A 145 15.82 -11.06 -11.77
CA LYS A 145 15.19 -10.67 -13.04
C LYS A 145 13.68 -10.48 -12.95
N ARG A 146 12.98 -11.27 -12.12
CA ARG A 146 11.53 -11.13 -11.93
C ARG A 146 11.09 -9.76 -11.43
N PHE A 147 11.99 -8.96 -10.84
CA PHE A 147 11.72 -7.58 -10.47
C PHE A 147 12.13 -6.62 -11.59
N THR A 148 13.36 -6.75 -12.12
CA THR A 148 13.88 -5.81 -13.12
C THR A 148 13.18 -5.93 -14.48
N GLU A 149 12.63 -7.10 -14.83
CA GLU A 149 11.85 -7.34 -16.03
C GLU A 149 10.33 -7.11 -15.80
N ASN A 150 9.91 -6.80 -14.56
CA ASN A 150 8.51 -6.55 -14.25
C ASN A 150 8.06 -5.17 -14.73
N VAL A 151 6.97 -5.13 -15.49
CA VAL A 151 6.42 -3.91 -16.09
C VAL A 151 6.02 -2.89 -15.02
N ILE A 152 5.43 -3.33 -13.93
CA ILE A 152 5.00 -2.45 -12.83
C ILE A 152 6.22 -1.83 -12.14
N PHE A 153 7.24 -2.64 -11.82
CA PHE A 153 8.48 -2.15 -11.23
C PHE A 153 9.13 -1.08 -12.11
N THR A 154 9.24 -1.34 -13.41
CA THR A 154 9.77 -0.37 -14.39
C THR A 154 8.92 0.90 -14.44
N GLN A 155 7.57 0.78 -14.42
CA GLN A 155 6.69 1.94 -14.39
C GLN A 155 6.87 2.77 -13.12
N GLN A 156 7.00 2.13 -11.94
CA GLN A 156 7.22 2.81 -10.67
C GLN A 156 8.51 3.62 -10.69
N ILE A 157 9.59 3.08 -11.27
CA ILE A 157 10.85 3.80 -11.46
C ILE A 157 10.66 4.99 -12.42
N THR A 158 9.96 4.77 -13.55
CA THR A 158 9.84 5.78 -14.61
C THR A 158 9.04 7.02 -14.19
N VAL A 159 8.08 6.89 -13.28
CA VAL A 159 7.27 8.03 -12.81
C VAL A 159 7.86 8.75 -11.60
N ALA A 160 8.96 8.24 -11.04
CA ALA A 160 9.54 8.75 -9.81
C ALA A 160 10.31 10.05 -10.04
N ASP A 161 9.98 11.09 -9.27
CA ASP A 161 10.84 12.27 -9.13
C ASP A 161 11.99 12.01 -8.17
N ILE A 162 11.74 11.14 -7.17
CA ILE A 162 12.73 10.75 -6.18
C ILE A 162 12.63 9.24 -5.94
N ILE A 163 13.78 8.60 -5.91
CA ILE A 163 13.90 7.19 -5.54
C ILE A 163 14.53 7.07 -4.16
N ILE A 164 13.88 6.29 -3.30
CA ILE A 164 14.39 5.95 -1.97
C ILE A 164 14.92 4.52 -1.99
N GLY A 165 16.23 4.35 -1.95
CA GLY A 165 16.87 3.07 -1.68
C GLY A 165 16.69 2.73 -0.20
N ASN A 166 15.61 2.05 0.15
CA ASN A 166 15.24 1.73 1.53
C ASN A 166 15.86 0.41 1.98
N LYS A 167 15.87 0.16 3.31
CA LYS A 167 16.47 -1.01 3.97
C LYS A 167 17.98 -1.09 3.80
N ILE A 168 18.64 0.07 3.85
CA ILE A 168 20.08 0.17 3.62
C ILE A 168 20.90 -0.61 4.66
N ASP A 169 20.33 -0.84 5.82
CA ASP A 169 20.85 -1.69 6.91
C ASP A 169 21.04 -3.15 6.50
N LEU A 170 20.33 -3.58 5.43
CA LEU A 170 20.40 -4.93 4.89
C LEU A 170 21.18 -5.02 3.57
N TYR A 171 21.79 -3.90 3.11
CA TYR A 171 22.50 -3.86 1.84
C TYR A 171 23.92 -4.41 1.98
N GLU A 172 24.37 -5.08 0.91
CA GLU A 172 25.78 -5.35 0.65
C GLU A 172 26.44 -4.13 -0.02
N ASP A 173 27.78 -4.08 -0.04
CA ASP A 173 28.54 -2.95 -0.58
C ASP A 173 28.16 -2.60 -2.04
N SER A 174 27.83 -3.59 -2.85
CA SER A 174 27.47 -3.41 -4.27
C SER A 174 26.02 -2.96 -4.51
N ASP A 175 25.13 -3.05 -3.52
CA ASP A 175 23.69 -2.83 -3.75
C ASP A 175 23.38 -1.35 -4.03
N ARG A 176 24.09 -0.43 -3.38
CA ARG A 176 23.96 1.02 -3.66
C ARG A 176 24.35 1.36 -5.09
N GLU A 177 25.48 0.86 -5.53
CA GLU A 177 25.98 1.09 -6.90
C GLU A 177 25.05 0.43 -7.93
N SER A 178 24.55 -0.77 -7.63
CA SER A 178 23.58 -1.46 -8.48
C SER A 178 22.30 -0.65 -8.68
N LEU A 179 21.78 0.00 -7.63
CA LEU A 179 20.59 0.87 -7.74
C LEU A 179 20.91 2.10 -8.60
N GLN A 180 22.05 2.75 -8.38
CA GLN A 180 22.45 3.94 -9.15
C GLN A 180 22.60 3.59 -10.64
N ASN A 181 23.26 2.48 -10.96
CA ASN A 181 23.47 2.01 -12.32
C ASN A 181 22.14 1.63 -13.00
N TYR A 182 21.23 0.95 -12.28
CA TYR A 182 19.93 0.58 -12.81
C TYR A 182 19.09 1.82 -13.17
N ILE A 183 19.06 2.83 -12.30
CA ILE A 183 18.33 4.08 -12.54
C ILE A 183 18.93 4.84 -13.72
N ALA A 184 20.25 4.94 -13.81
CA ALA A 184 20.94 5.58 -14.94
C ALA A 184 20.62 4.89 -16.27
N GLN A 185 20.62 3.55 -16.31
CA GLN A 185 20.28 2.75 -17.50
C GLN A 185 18.81 2.85 -17.88
N SER A 186 17.90 3.09 -16.92
CA SER A 186 16.48 3.29 -17.17
C SER A 186 16.13 4.65 -17.80
N GLY A 187 17.14 5.45 -18.17
CA GLY A 187 16.95 6.79 -18.74
C GLY A 187 16.53 7.86 -17.73
N GLN A 188 16.54 7.54 -16.44
CA GLN A 188 16.14 8.42 -15.33
C GLN A 188 17.38 9.06 -14.64
N SER A 189 18.40 9.42 -15.40
CA SER A 189 19.68 9.94 -14.88
C SER A 189 19.54 11.23 -14.04
N HIS A 190 18.42 11.93 -14.15
CA HIS A 190 18.13 13.14 -13.38
C HIS A 190 17.34 12.87 -12.09
N THR A 191 16.85 11.65 -11.89
CA THR A 191 16.09 11.28 -10.71
C THR A 191 17.00 11.25 -9.49
N LYS A 192 16.64 11.99 -8.46
CA LYS A 192 17.41 12.02 -7.20
C LYS A 192 17.25 10.70 -6.47
N ILE A 193 18.37 10.09 -6.07
CA ILE A 193 18.37 8.90 -5.21
C ILE A 193 18.74 9.31 -3.80
N VAL A 194 17.94 8.85 -2.82
CA VAL A 194 18.20 9.00 -1.39
C VAL A 194 18.18 7.62 -0.76
N PHE A 195 19.08 7.35 0.15
CA PHE A 195 19.13 6.07 0.86
C PHE A 195 18.55 6.23 2.27
N SER A 196 17.82 5.21 2.71
CA SER A 196 17.10 5.22 3.98
C SER A 196 17.09 3.82 4.60
N GLN A 197 16.90 3.78 5.91
CA GLN A 197 16.55 2.59 6.68
C GLN A 197 15.20 2.82 7.38
N ASN A 198 14.44 1.76 7.63
CA ASN A 198 13.18 1.81 8.37
C ASN A 198 12.15 2.82 7.82
N GLY A 199 12.27 3.26 6.57
CA GLY A 199 11.42 4.30 5.99
C GLY A 199 11.68 5.71 6.52
N GLU A 200 12.81 5.97 7.17
CA GLU A 200 13.18 7.28 7.70
C GLU A 200 13.54 8.23 6.55
N ILE A 201 12.61 9.09 6.19
CA ILE A 201 12.78 10.08 5.12
C ILE A 201 12.40 11.49 5.61
N PRO A 202 13.16 12.52 5.25
CA PRO A 202 12.86 13.88 5.71
C PRO A 202 11.63 14.45 5.00
N LEU A 203 10.84 15.28 5.68
CA LEU A 203 9.67 15.97 5.10
C LEU A 203 9.98 16.79 3.85
N SER A 204 11.20 17.32 3.74
CA SER A 204 11.63 18.10 2.58
C SER A 204 11.56 17.34 1.25
N ILE A 205 11.54 16.02 1.30
CA ILE A 205 11.43 15.16 0.11
C ILE A 205 10.05 15.29 -0.57
N LEU A 206 9.03 15.67 0.19
CA LEU A 206 7.66 15.85 -0.31
C LEU A 206 7.49 17.14 -1.13
N LEU A 207 8.45 18.07 -1.07
CA LEU A 207 8.30 19.42 -1.59
C LEU A 207 8.74 19.53 -3.05
N GLY A 208 7.98 20.32 -3.80
CA GLY A 208 8.24 20.65 -5.19
C GLY A 208 7.33 19.90 -6.16
N PRO A 209 7.10 20.46 -7.35
CA PRO A 209 6.19 19.88 -8.34
C PRO A 209 6.71 18.56 -8.88
N THR A 210 5.79 17.67 -9.26
CA THR A 210 6.15 16.46 -10.02
C THR A 210 6.60 16.81 -11.44
N SER A 211 7.54 16.03 -11.96
CA SER A 211 7.95 16.05 -13.36
C SER A 211 6.97 15.28 -14.27
N TYR A 212 6.10 14.47 -13.67
CA TYR A 212 5.12 13.68 -14.41
C TYR A 212 4.20 14.56 -15.26
N ARG A 213 3.98 14.15 -16.51
CA ARG A 213 3.03 14.79 -17.43
C ARG A 213 2.08 13.73 -17.94
N THR A 214 0.78 13.92 -17.73
CA THR A 214 -0.22 13.04 -18.31
C THR A 214 -0.26 13.20 -19.83
N GLN A 215 -0.43 12.09 -20.55
CA GLN A 215 -0.50 12.11 -22.01
C GLN A 215 -1.89 12.56 -22.50
N ASN A 216 -2.95 12.30 -21.71
CA ASN A 216 -4.34 12.62 -22.05
C ASN A 216 -5.08 13.24 -20.85
N PRO A 217 -4.96 14.54 -20.60
CA PRO A 217 -5.58 15.20 -19.44
C PRO A 217 -7.12 15.20 -19.45
N ASN A 218 -7.75 14.81 -20.56
CA ASN A 218 -9.20 14.82 -20.72
C ASN A 218 -9.83 13.39 -20.75
N GLU A 219 -9.03 12.34 -20.77
CA GLU A 219 -9.51 10.98 -20.73
C GLU A 219 -9.29 10.37 -19.34
N ILE A 220 -10.38 10.20 -18.59
CA ILE A 220 -10.38 9.32 -17.44
C ILE A 220 -10.38 7.90 -17.98
N PRO A 221 -9.40 7.03 -17.66
CA PRO A 221 -9.44 5.63 -18.09
C PRO A 221 -10.59 4.93 -17.39
N VAL A 222 -11.78 4.96 -18.00
CA VAL A 222 -12.93 4.17 -17.55
C VAL A 222 -12.85 2.81 -18.25
N LYS A 223 -12.11 1.88 -17.67
CA LYS A 223 -12.26 0.47 -18.03
C LYS A 223 -13.49 -0.07 -17.31
N ASN A 224 -14.61 -0.14 -18.05
CA ASN A 224 -15.84 -0.80 -17.62
C ASN A 224 -15.62 -2.30 -17.52
N ASN A 225 -15.27 -2.80 -16.35
CA ASN A 225 -15.49 -4.20 -15.97
C ASN A 225 -15.87 -4.22 -14.48
N GLN A 226 -17.18 -4.15 -14.25
CA GLN A 226 -17.74 -4.38 -12.92
C GLN A 226 -17.65 -5.88 -12.60
N LYS A 227 -16.57 -6.30 -11.95
CA LYS A 227 -16.60 -7.45 -11.05
C LYS A 227 -16.74 -6.90 -9.64
N ILE A 228 -17.79 -7.32 -8.93
CA ILE A 228 -17.97 -7.06 -7.50
C ILE A 228 -16.70 -7.58 -6.81
N ALA A 229 -16.05 -6.73 -6.04
CA ALA A 229 -14.91 -7.15 -5.27
C ALA A 229 -15.36 -8.16 -4.21
N ILE A 230 -14.67 -9.27 -4.08
CA ILE A 230 -14.96 -10.33 -3.09
C ILE A 230 -14.85 -9.79 -1.65
N SER A 231 -14.15 -8.66 -1.45
CA SER A 231 -14.10 -7.91 -0.18
C SER A 231 -15.49 -7.52 0.34
N ASP A 232 -16.50 -7.41 -0.54
CA ASP A 232 -17.85 -6.96 -0.18
C ASP A 232 -18.85 -8.13 -0.08
N GLU A 233 -18.44 -9.37 -0.38
CA GLU A 233 -19.29 -10.51 -0.20
C GLU A 233 -19.47 -10.81 1.29
N PRO A 234 -20.73 -10.96 1.77
CA PRO A 234 -20.99 -11.34 3.15
C PRO A 234 -20.41 -12.74 3.41
N ILE A 235 -19.66 -12.88 4.52
CA ILE A 235 -19.17 -14.19 4.94
C ILE A 235 -20.38 -15.02 5.36
N PRO A 236 -20.53 -16.28 4.86
CA PRO A 236 -21.55 -17.19 5.34
C PRO A 236 -21.45 -17.38 6.86
N GLU A 237 -22.59 -17.51 7.54
CA GLU A 237 -22.63 -17.73 8.99
C GLU A 237 -21.77 -18.94 9.37
N GLY A 238 -20.79 -18.76 10.28
CA GLY A 238 -19.82 -19.78 10.69
C GLY A 238 -18.85 -20.21 9.59
N GLY A 239 -18.77 -19.50 8.44
CA GLY A 239 -18.03 -19.86 7.26
C GLY A 239 -16.75 -19.04 6.98
N TYR A 240 -16.34 -19.11 5.75
CA TYR A 240 -15.24 -18.32 5.20
C TYR A 240 -15.48 -17.99 3.72
N VAL A 241 -14.75 -17.01 3.21
CA VAL A 241 -14.67 -16.66 1.78
C VAL A 241 -13.22 -16.75 1.35
N LYS A 242 -12.97 -17.30 0.16
CA LYS A 242 -11.65 -17.39 -0.48
C LYS A 242 -11.63 -16.64 -1.79
N ALA A 243 -10.59 -15.87 -2.00
CA ALA A 243 -10.34 -15.16 -3.24
C ALA A 243 -8.98 -15.52 -3.83
N MET A 244 -8.91 -15.54 -5.16
CA MET A 244 -7.65 -15.74 -5.88
C MET A 244 -7.56 -14.76 -7.04
N ASN A 245 -6.38 -14.14 -7.18
CA ASN A 245 -6.09 -13.26 -8.30
C ASN A 245 -4.70 -13.56 -8.87
N LYS A 246 -4.53 -13.34 -10.17
CA LYS A 246 -3.25 -13.50 -10.86
C LYS A 246 -2.96 -12.26 -11.68
N ALA A 247 -1.83 -11.62 -11.41
CA ALA A 247 -1.42 -10.44 -12.15
C ALA A 247 0.11 -10.33 -12.21
N GLU A 248 0.66 -9.99 -13.37
CA GLU A 248 2.05 -9.62 -13.60
C GLU A 248 3.09 -10.64 -13.04
N GLY A 249 2.78 -11.94 -13.14
CA GLY A 249 3.66 -13.00 -12.67
C GLY A 249 3.56 -13.31 -11.17
N PHE A 250 2.65 -12.65 -10.45
CA PHE A 250 2.34 -12.93 -9.05
C PHE A 250 0.94 -13.51 -8.91
N MET A 251 0.76 -14.33 -7.89
CA MET A 251 -0.52 -14.87 -7.45
C MET A 251 -0.83 -14.28 -6.08
N SER A 252 -2.05 -13.77 -5.91
CA SER A 252 -2.60 -13.42 -4.61
C SER A 252 -3.70 -14.40 -4.26
N VAL A 253 -3.66 -14.90 -3.03
CA VAL A 253 -4.72 -15.73 -2.46
C VAL A 253 -5.07 -15.17 -1.09
N GLY A 254 -6.37 -14.91 -0.87
CA GLY A 254 -6.87 -14.38 0.38
C GLY A 254 -7.98 -15.23 0.96
N TRP A 255 -8.10 -15.22 2.29
CA TRP A 255 -9.23 -15.79 3.03
C TRP A 255 -9.78 -14.78 4.03
N ARG A 256 -11.08 -14.76 4.16
CA ARG A 256 -11.82 -14.04 5.20
C ARG A 256 -12.63 -15.06 5.99
N PHE A 257 -12.56 -15.01 7.30
CA PHE A 257 -13.23 -15.94 8.19
C PHE A 257 -14.23 -15.20 9.07
N SER A 258 -15.41 -15.82 9.30
CA SER A 258 -16.35 -15.35 10.29
C SER A 258 -15.67 -15.13 11.67
N PRO A 259 -16.05 -14.09 12.43
CA PRO A 259 -15.47 -13.81 13.74
C PRO A 259 -15.62 -14.96 14.75
N GLU A 260 -16.53 -15.89 14.48
CA GLU A 260 -16.70 -17.11 15.28
C GLU A 260 -15.54 -18.12 15.08
N LYS A 261 -14.74 -17.96 14.01
CA LYS A 261 -13.59 -18.81 13.73
C LYS A 261 -12.38 -18.30 14.52
N VAL A 262 -12.13 -18.95 15.66
CA VAL A 262 -11.00 -18.65 16.54
C VAL A 262 -9.85 -19.56 16.18
N PHE A 263 -8.65 -19.00 16.07
CA PHE A 263 -7.43 -19.73 15.74
C PHE A 263 -6.60 -20.02 16.99
N ASP A 264 -5.94 -21.16 17.02
CA ASP A 264 -4.89 -21.46 17.99
C ASP A 264 -3.65 -20.60 17.68
N HIS A 265 -3.33 -19.67 18.56
CA HIS A 265 -2.25 -18.69 18.36
C HIS A 265 -0.90 -19.36 18.12
N GLN A 266 -0.57 -20.41 18.88
CA GLN A 266 0.73 -21.08 18.78
C GLN A 266 0.90 -21.84 17.46
N LYS A 267 -0.13 -22.58 17.04
CA LYS A 267 -0.11 -23.30 15.76
C LYS A 267 -0.05 -22.32 14.59
N LEU A 268 -0.84 -21.25 14.66
CA LEU A 268 -0.88 -20.22 13.63
C LEU A 268 0.49 -19.53 13.49
N PHE A 269 1.09 -19.09 14.60
CA PHE A 269 2.41 -18.47 14.57
C PHE A 269 3.48 -19.40 13.98
N ALA A 270 3.46 -20.70 14.36
CA ALA A 270 4.37 -21.68 13.81
C ALA A 270 4.18 -21.88 12.30
N LEU A 271 2.93 -21.94 11.82
CA LEU A 271 2.60 -22.03 10.40
C LEU A 271 3.13 -20.80 9.64
N LEU A 272 2.82 -19.60 10.12
CA LEU A 272 3.18 -18.35 9.44
C LEU A 272 4.69 -18.11 9.42
N THR A 273 5.41 -18.51 10.47
CA THR A 273 6.88 -18.40 10.53
C THR A 273 7.56 -19.33 9.52
N GLY A 274 6.96 -20.47 9.20
CA GLY A 274 7.47 -21.45 8.24
C GLY A 274 7.21 -21.12 6.77
N LEU A 275 6.45 -20.05 6.47
CA LEU A 275 6.10 -19.71 5.09
C LEU A 275 7.28 -19.12 4.31
N ILE A 276 7.45 -19.59 3.08
CA ILE A 276 8.42 -19.05 2.11
C ILE A 276 7.63 -18.42 0.97
N ILE A 277 7.32 -17.14 1.10
CA ILE A 277 6.53 -16.36 0.14
C ILE A 277 7.07 -14.94 0.03
N ASP A 278 6.66 -14.21 -1.02
CA ASP A 278 7.14 -12.85 -1.23
C ASP A 278 6.55 -11.86 -0.23
N ARG A 279 5.28 -12.04 0.14
CA ARG A 279 4.58 -11.22 1.13
C ARG A 279 3.38 -11.96 1.71
N MET A 280 3.16 -11.82 3.01
CA MET A 280 1.89 -12.15 3.67
C MET A 280 1.50 -11.02 4.60
N LYS A 281 0.21 -10.73 4.63
CA LYS A 281 -0.42 -9.91 5.66
C LYS A 281 -1.60 -10.67 6.23
N ALA A 282 -1.81 -10.55 7.54
CA ALA A 282 -2.94 -11.17 8.20
C ALA A 282 -3.36 -10.42 9.46
N VAL A 283 -4.64 -10.58 9.81
CA VAL A 283 -5.19 -10.30 11.14
C VAL A 283 -5.99 -11.52 11.55
N PHE A 284 -5.76 -12.02 12.75
CA PHE A 284 -6.48 -13.19 13.25
C PHE A 284 -7.05 -12.97 14.65
N ILE A 285 -8.27 -13.42 14.83
CA ILE A 285 -8.88 -13.65 16.13
C ILE A 285 -8.36 -14.99 16.63
N THR A 286 -7.62 -14.97 17.73
CA THR A 286 -7.01 -16.17 18.32
C THR A 286 -7.51 -16.38 19.74
N ASP A 287 -7.24 -17.54 20.29
CA ASP A 287 -7.49 -17.90 21.69
C ASP A 287 -6.70 -17.02 22.69
N ASN A 288 -5.69 -16.28 22.22
CA ASN A 288 -4.83 -15.44 23.05
C ASN A 288 -5.02 -13.93 22.76
N GLY A 289 -6.00 -13.54 21.97
CA GLY A 289 -6.23 -12.15 21.57
C GLY A 289 -6.26 -11.97 20.05
N VAL A 290 -6.22 -10.73 19.61
CA VAL A 290 -6.21 -10.38 18.19
C VAL A 290 -4.80 -9.99 17.77
N PHE A 291 -4.27 -10.61 16.72
CA PHE A 291 -2.92 -10.37 16.25
C PHE A 291 -2.88 -10.01 14.77
N GLY A 292 -2.10 -8.99 14.46
CA GLY A 292 -1.72 -8.61 13.11
C GLY A 292 -0.36 -9.21 12.74
N TYR A 293 -0.24 -9.73 11.52
CA TYR A 293 0.98 -10.35 11.01
C TYR A 293 1.40 -9.71 9.69
N ASN A 294 2.69 -9.48 9.54
CA ASN A 294 3.28 -9.06 8.28
C ASN A 294 4.55 -9.89 8.02
N LEU A 295 4.52 -10.70 6.97
CA LEU A 295 5.67 -11.48 6.52
C LEU A 295 6.22 -10.88 5.24
N THR A 296 7.51 -10.67 5.24
CA THR A 296 8.31 -10.33 4.07
C THR A 296 9.50 -11.28 3.99
N LEU A 297 10.35 -11.15 2.97
CA LEU A 297 11.59 -11.94 2.89
C LEU A 297 12.58 -11.62 4.05
N ASP A 298 12.37 -10.54 4.77
CA ASP A 298 13.20 -10.15 5.92
C ASP A 298 12.72 -10.77 7.24
N GLY A 299 11.52 -11.38 7.26
CA GLY A 299 10.97 -12.08 8.42
C GLY A 299 9.51 -11.78 8.69
N LEU A 300 8.98 -12.45 9.72
CA LEU A 300 7.63 -12.28 10.24
C LEU A 300 7.63 -11.24 11.38
N THR A 301 6.71 -10.29 11.28
CA THR A 301 6.40 -9.35 12.38
C THR A 301 5.01 -9.68 12.91
N GLU A 302 4.86 -9.75 14.23
CA GLU A 302 3.60 -9.91 14.94
C GLU A 302 3.32 -8.65 15.78
N ILE A 303 2.07 -8.21 15.80
CA ILE A 303 1.61 -7.05 16.57
C ILE A 303 0.27 -7.40 17.20
N GLU A 304 0.14 -7.21 18.51
CA GLU A 304 -1.14 -7.33 19.21
C GLU A 304 -2.03 -6.13 18.86
N LEU A 305 -3.31 -6.40 18.60
CA LEU A 305 -4.33 -5.41 18.22
C LEU A 305 -5.46 -5.44 19.26
N ASP A 306 -6.13 -4.29 19.43
CA ASP A 306 -7.23 -4.18 20.40
C ASP A 306 -8.45 -5.01 19.99
N ASP A 307 -8.82 -5.00 18.69
CA ASP A 307 -9.99 -5.72 18.15
C ASP A 307 -9.95 -5.82 16.62
N CYS A 308 -10.72 -6.76 16.04
CA CYS A 308 -11.01 -6.80 14.61
C CYS A 308 -12.38 -7.42 14.34
N LEU A 309 -13.01 -7.03 13.22
CA LEU A 309 -14.34 -7.49 12.84
C LEU A 309 -14.36 -8.94 12.34
N GLU A 310 -13.25 -9.43 11.80
CA GLU A 310 -13.11 -10.77 11.20
C GLU A 310 -11.65 -11.13 11.04
N SER A 311 -11.32 -12.42 11.02
CA SER A 311 -9.97 -12.87 10.67
C SER A 311 -9.75 -12.84 9.17
N ARG A 312 -8.55 -12.37 8.75
CA ARG A 312 -8.19 -12.20 7.35
C ARG A 312 -6.73 -12.57 7.13
N ILE A 313 -6.44 -13.18 5.98
CA ILE A 313 -5.07 -13.42 5.52
C ILE A 313 -4.97 -13.25 4.01
N GLU A 314 -3.91 -12.64 3.55
CA GLU A 314 -3.52 -12.56 2.15
C GLU A 314 -2.08 -13.00 1.95
N LEU A 315 -1.88 -13.86 0.98
CA LEU A 315 -0.58 -14.33 0.50
C LEU A 315 -0.34 -13.79 -0.90
N ILE A 316 0.85 -13.25 -1.15
CA ILE A 316 1.29 -12.83 -2.49
C ILE A 316 2.64 -13.50 -2.77
N SER A 317 2.72 -14.28 -3.84
CA SER A 317 3.96 -14.93 -4.28
C SER A 317 3.89 -15.33 -5.76
N GLY A 318 5.04 -15.65 -6.35
CA GLY A 318 5.10 -16.24 -7.68
C GLY A 318 4.41 -17.61 -7.75
N SER A 319 4.40 -18.35 -6.65
CA SER A 319 3.65 -19.60 -6.46
C SER A 319 3.22 -19.74 -5.00
N ILE A 320 2.08 -20.34 -4.75
CA ILE A 320 1.54 -20.59 -3.41
C ILE A 320 1.24 -22.09 -3.32
N ASP A 321 1.72 -22.73 -2.25
CA ASP A 321 1.51 -24.16 -2.02
C ASP A 321 0.02 -24.44 -1.75
N GLU A 322 -0.54 -25.40 -2.47
CA GLU A 322 -1.95 -25.80 -2.32
C GLU A 322 -2.24 -26.42 -0.94
N SER A 323 -1.22 -26.95 -0.25
CA SER A 323 -1.38 -27.51 1.10
C SER A 323 -1.63 -26.43 2.16
N PHE A 324 -1.24 -25.18 1.92
CA PHE A 324 -1.35 -24.08 2.87
C PHE A 324 -2.76 -23.91 3.43
N GLU A 325 -3.78 -23.99 2.58
CA GLU A 325 -5.18 -23.89 3.03
C GLU A 325 -5.53 -24.92 4.07
N LYS A 326 -5.14 -26.18 3.85
CA LYS A 326 -5.37 -27.26 4.80
C LYS A 326 -4.66 -27.00 6.13
N ASP A 327 -3.41 -26.54 6.06
CA ASP A 327 -2.61 -26.27 7.25
C ASP A 327 -3.16 -25.09 8.03
N LEU A 328 -3.65 -24.04 7.33
CA LEU A 328 -4.35 -22.90 7.94
C LEU A 328 -5.62 -23.35 8.67
N PHE A 329 -6.42 -24.23 8.07
CA PHE A 329 -7.63 -24.77 8.70
C PHE A 329 -7.32 -25.67 9.91
N ASN A 330 -6.18 -26.33 9.93
CA ASN A 330 -5.72 -27.11 11.08
C ASN A 330 -5.36 -26.24 12.29
N CYS A 331 -5.20 -24.92 12.09
CA CYS A 331 -4.99 -23.95 13.16
C CYS A 331 -6.31 -23.46 13.81
N LEU A 332 -7.49 -23.81 13.28
CA LEU A 332 -8.77 -23.53 13.93
C LEU A 332 -8.92 -24.35 15.20
N GLN A 333 -9.61 -23.78 16.20
CA GLN A 333 -10.02 -24.47 17.43
C GLN A 333 -11.23 -25.37 17.21
#